data_02e5f99750661a25d7c2aca367346552
#
_entry.id   02e5f99750661a25d7c2aca367346552
#
_cell.length_a   1.000
_cell.length_b   1.000
_cell.length_c   1.000
_cell.angle_alpha   90.00
_cell.angle_beta   90.00
_cell.angle_gamma   90.00
#
_symmetry.space_group_name_H-M   'P 1'
#
loop_
_entity.id
_entity.type
_entity.pdbx_description
1 polymer ?
#
loop_
_entity_poly.entity_id
_entity_poly.type
_entity_poly.pdbx_seq_one_letter_code
_entity_poly.pdbx_strand_id
1 'polypeptide(L)'
;MVPQRRLADSGQFTGEYLFAARSFPLDSGVAALKKADLLQNLTLTRGIGQYRQSKLKNKGFDDLVKLTDHPTWSERAGAVVDAIRQRDVARLVLSGASYSELLSFFTFSDVAVMDIETLGLTFNFPIVLVGVLSVTPDGYEARQYMAADYHLETPMLSEALNDLSRFPVLVTYNGKAFDIPYVNYRAQLLGIDKSLNQLNVDLLHHARTHYRDSLPDCRLSTLEREHLGVVREGDIPGGSIPVAYQLFVENCDMSHAEAILEHNLWDLQSLFQLFLLALDEM
;
A
#
# COMPACT_ATOMS: atom_id res chain seq x y z
N MET A 1 20.47 -4.65 11.90
CA MET A 1 21.26 -3.69 11.06
C MET A 1 21.30 -2.37 11.78
N VAL A 2 22.47 -1.77 11.95
CA VAL A 2 22.58 -0.45 12.60
C VAL A 2 22.09 0.60 11.60
N PRO A 3 21.04 1.37 11.92
CA PRO A 3 20.57 2.43 11.04
C PRO A 3 21.60 3.54 10.94
N GLN A 4 21.63 4.18 9.77
CA GLN A 4 22.53 5.28 9.49
C GLN A 4 21.83 6.62 9.70
N ARG A 5 22.49 7.59 10.32
CA ARG A 5 22.02 8.98 10.32
C ARG A 5 22.19 9.56 8.92
N ARG A 6 21.13 10.15 8.38
CA ARG A 6 21.14 10.86 7.11
C ARG A 6 20.60 12.26 7.30
N LEU A 7 21.06 13.18 6.46
CA LEU A 7 20.48 14.52 6.35
C LEU A 7 19.40 14.49 5.29
N ALA A 8 18.20 14.95 5.64
CA ALA A 8 17.18 15.25 4.67
C ALA A 8 17.58 16.51 3.91
N ASP A 9 17.48 16.45 2.59
CA ASP A 9 17.67 17.61 1.70
C ASP A 9 16.51 17.65 0.70
N SER A 10 15.32 17.90 1.22
CA SER A 10 14.12 18.03 0.38
C SER A 10 13.95 19.43 -0.22
N GLY A 11 14.97 20.29 -0.07
CA GLY A 11 14.91 21.69 -0.50
C GLY A 11 14.05 22.60 0.39
N GLN A 12 13.09 22.03 1.11
CA GLN A 12 12.21 22.79 2.02
C GLN A 12 12.51 22.52 3.50
N PHE A 13 12.96 21.30 3.82
CA PHE A 13 13.25 20.89 5.20
C PHE A 13 14.62 20.26 5.28
N THR A 14 15.41 20.70 6.28
CA THR A 14 16.70 20.11 6.61
C THR A 14 16.64 19.53 8.02
N GLY A 15 17.24 18.37 8.22
CA GLY A 15 17.29 17.72 9.53
C GLY A 15 17.80 16.28 9.42
N GLU A 16 18.20 15.72 10.54
CA GLU A 16 18.66 14.34 10.59
C GLU A 16 17.50 13.34 10.74
N TYR A 17 17.65 12.17 10.14
CA TYR A 17 16.79 11.01 10.38
C TYR A 17 17.63 9.73 10.36
N LEU A 18 17.10 8.66 10.96
CA LEU A 18 17.70 7.35 10.88
C LEU A 18 17.15 6.63 9.64
N PHE A 19 18.07 6.06 8.86
CA PHE A 19 17.74 5.31 7.66
C PHE A 19 18.32 3.91 7.74
N ALA A 20 17.49 2.91 7.49
CA ALA A 20 17.90 1.53 7.30
C ALA A 20 17.40 1.02 5.95
N ALA A 21 18.23 0.24 5.25
CA ALA A 21 17.83 -0.45 4.03
C ALA A 21 18.36 -1.87 4.06
N ARG A 22 17.47 -2.82 3.68
CA ARG A 22 17.80 -4.25 3.54
C ARG A 22 17.29 -4.76 2.21
N SER A 23 18.16 -5.46 1.47
CA SER A 23 17.80 -6.15 0.24
C SER A 23 17.65 -7.65 0.50
N PHE A 24 16.66 -8.24 -0.16
CA PHE A 24 16.32 -9.65 -0.04
C PHE A 24 16.18 -10.24 -1.44
N PRO A 25 16.61 -11.49 -1.66
CA PRO A 25 16.35 -12.17 -2.92
C PRO A 25 14.83 -12.39 -3.08
N LEU A 26 14.37 -12.34 -4.33
CA LEU A 26 13.03 -12.75 -4.69
C LEU A 26 13.07 -14.19 -5.18
N ASP A 27 12.23 -15.04 -4.62
CA ASP A 27 12.09 -16.39 -5.14
C ASP A 27 11.63 -16.36 -6.60
N SER A 28 12.23 -17.20 -7.44
CA SER A 28 12.04 -17.23 -8.90
C SER A 28 10.59 -17.51 -9.37
N GLY A 29 9.64 -17.59 -8.46
CA GLY A 29 8.23 -17.85 -8.72
C GLY A 29 7.31 -16.64 -8.66
N VAL A 30 7.82 -15.41 -8.43
CA VAL A 30 6.96 -14.22 -8.41
C VAL A 30 6.48 -13.94 -9.83
N ALA A 31 5.23 -14.30 -10.07
CA ALA A 31 4.55 -14.08 -11.35
C ALA A 31 4.41 -12.58 -11.62
N ALA A 32 4.43 -12.19 -12.89
CA ALA A 32 4.06 -10.85 -13.30
C ALA A 32 2.63 -10.53 -12.82
N LEU A 33 2.33 -9.26 -12.56
CA LEU A 33 0.96 -8.84 -12.28
C LEU A 33 0.05 -9.33 -13.41
N LYS A 34 -1.02 -10.05 -13.05
CA LYS A 34 -1.96 -10.63 -14.03
C LYS A 34 -2.61 -9.51 -14.82
N LYS A 35 -2.70 -9.68 -16.13
CA LYS A 35 -3.40 -8.73 -17.00
C LYS A 35 -4.87 -9.12 -17.07
N ALA A 36 -5.73 -8.36 -16.41
CA ALA A 36 -7.17 -8.46 -16.60
C ALA A 36 -7.59 -7.62 -17.82
N ASP A 37 -8.54 -8.11 -18.59
CA ASP A 37 -9.11 -7.37 -19.71
C ASP A 37 -10.33 -6.56 -19.25
N LEU A 38 -10.07 -5.30 -18.84
CA LEU A 38 -11.12 -4.38 -18.40
C LEU A 38 -12.19 -4.17 -19.47
N LEU A 39 -11.85 -4.28 -20.75
CA LEU A 39 -12.82 -4.08 -21.83
C LEU A 39 -13.94 -5.10 -21.81
N GLN A 40 -13.72 -6.30 -21.27
CA GLN A 40 -14.74 -7.34 -21.16
C GLN A 40 -15.69 -7.15 -19.99
N ASN A 41 -15.41 -6.23 -19.06
CA ASN A 41 -16.24 -5.97 -17.91
C ASN A 41 -17.27 -4.84 -18.19
N LEU A 42 -18.45 -5.22 -18.71
CA LEU A 42 -19.50 -4.24 -19.00
C LEU A 42 -20.07 -3.60 -17.72
N THR A 43 -19.87 -4.21 -16.54
CA THR A 43 -20.40 -3.67 -15.27
C THR A 43 -19.74 -2.36 -14.86
N LEU A 44 -18.59 -2.01 -15.44
CA LEU A 44 -17.96 -0.70 -15.28
C LEU A 44 -18.84 0.43 -15.85
N THR A 45 -19.80 0.09 -16.71
CA THR A 45 -20.78 1.05 -17.23
C THR A 45 -21.91 1.23 -16.22
N ARG A 46 -22.05 2.44 -15.68
CA ARG A 46 -23.09 2.76 -14.70
C ARG A 46 -24.50 2.32 -15.16
N GLY A 47 -25.11 1.47 -14.36
CA GLY A 47 -26.45 0.92 -14.60
C GLY A 47 -26.45 -0.48 -15.23
N ILE A 48 -25.26 -1.06 -15.51
CA ILE A 48 -25.12 -2.44 -15.94
C ILE A 48 -24.62 -3.26 -14.75
N GLY A 49 -25.46 -4.13 -14.21
CA GLY A 49 -25.07 -5.18 -13.26
C GLY A 49 -24.88 -6.50 -13.97
N GLN A 50 -24.48 -7.55 -13.24
CA GLN A 50 -24.16 -8.88 -13.78
C GLN A 50 -25.25 -9.46 -14.69
N TYR A 51 -26.52 -9.34 -14.29
CA TYR A 51 -27.64 -9.82 -15.08
C TYR A 51 -27.76 -9.11 -16.44
N ARG A 52 -27.60 -7.78 -16.46
CA ARG A 52 -27.63 -7.02 -17.72
C ARG A 52 -26.40 -7.31 -18.57
N GLN A 53 -25.24 -7.45 -17.99
CA GLN A 53 -24.02 -7.85 -18.67
C GLN A 53 -24.25 -9.17 -19.41
N SER A 54 -24.77 -10.21 -18.76
CA SER A 54 -25.03 -11.51 -19.39
C SER A 54 -26.01 -11.38 -20.56
N LYS A 55 -27.07 -10.58 -20.40
CA LYS A 55 -28.02 -10.32 -21.50
C LYS A 55 -27.41 -9.56 -22.69
N LEU A 56 -26.55 -8.61 -22.44
CA LEU A 56 -25.87 -7.82 -23.48
C LEU A 56 -24.87 -8.70 -24.24
N LYS A 57 -24.07 -9.50 -23.51
CA LYS A 57 -23.15 -10.46 -24.13
C LYS A 57 -23.89 -11.45 -25.05
N ASN A 58 -25.04 -11.96 -24.65
CA ASN A 58 -25.88 -12.85 -25.48
C ASN A 58 -26.48 -12.14 -26.73
N LYS A 59 -26.43 -10.81 -26.78
CA LYS A 59 -26.85 -10.01 -27.94
C LYS A 59 -25.67 -9.52 -28.79
N GLY A 60 -24.46 -9.99 -28.50
CA GLY A 60 -23.25 -9.68 -29.27
C GLY A 60 -22.47 -8.46 -28.77
N PHE A 61 -22.90 -7.83 -27.65
CA PHE A 61 -22.13 -6.77 -26.98
C PHE A 61 -21.18 -7.40 -25.94
N ASP A 62 -20.10 -8.05 -26.39
CA ASP A 62 -19.22 -8.87 -25.55
C ASP A 62 -18.24 -8.02 -24.74
N ASP A 63 -17.94 -6.81 -25.21
CA ASP A 63 -16.99 -5.88 -24.61
C ASP A 63 -17.52 -4.43 -24.62
N LEU A 64 -16.82 -3.56 -23.93
CA LEU A 64 -17.16 -2.14 -23.81
C LEU A 64 -17.04 -1.38 -25.15
N VAL A 65 -16.13 -1.82 -26.05
CA VAL A 65 -15.99 -1.16 -27.36
C VAL A 65 -17.22 -1.43 -28.20
N LYS A 66 -17.69 -2.68 -28.32
CA LYS A 66 -18.93 -3.03 -29.00
C LYS A 66 -20.14 -2.37 -28.35
N LEU A 67 -20.11 -2.18 -27.02
CA LEU A 67 -21.19 -1.55 -26.29
C LEU A 67 -21.33 -0.06 -26.65
N THR A 68 -20.31 0.57 -27.21
CA THR A 68 -20.40 1.96 -27.72
C THR A 68 -21.37 2.10 -28.91
N ASP A 69 -21.74 0.99 -29.58
CA ASP A 69 -22.73 0.99 -30.67
C ASP A 69 -24.16 0.77 -30.16
N HIS A 70 -24.36 0.52 -28.85
CA HIS A 70 -25.67 0.27 -28.28
C HIS A 70 -26.45 1.57 -28.07
N PRO A 71 -27.72 1.67 -28.55
CA PRO A 71 -28.48 2.94 -28.53
C PRO A 71 -28.68 3.57 -27.15
N THR A 72 -28.64 2.74 -26.07
CA THR A 72 -28.86 3.22 -24.69
C THR A 72 -27.58 3.41 -23.90
N TRP A 73 -26.50 2.70 -24.24
CA TRP A 73 -25.29 2.63 -23.41
C TRP A 73 -24.07 3.27 -24.05
N SER A 74 -24.16 3.70 -25.31
CA SER A 74 -23.09 4.23 -26.13
C SER A 74 -22.23 5.28 -25.39
N GLU A 75 -22.84 6.36 -24.93
CA GLU A 75 -22.13 7.45 -24.24
C GLU A 75 -21.42 6.99 -22.97
N ARG A 76 -22.09 6.19 -22.13
CA ARG A 76 -21.53 5.72 -20.87
C ARG A 76 -20.41 4.69 -21.08
N ALA A 77 -20.57 3.81 -22.06
CA ALA A 77 -19.53 2.85 -22.43
C ALA A 77 -18.32 3.56 -23.00
N GLY A 78 -18.53 4.55 -23.89
CA GLY A 78 -17.46 5.39 -24.44
C GLY A 78 -16.65 6.08 -23.35
N ALA A 79 -17.33 6.62 -22.35
CA ALA A 79 -16.67 7.26 -21.22
C ALA A 79 -15.77 6.29 -20.38
N VAL A 80 -16.16 5.00 -20.27
CA VAL A 80 -15.32 3.97 -19.61
C VAL A 80 -14.16 3.55 -20.51
N VAL A 81 -14.42 3.35 -21.80
CA VAL A 81 -13.36 3.03 -22.79
C VAL A 81 -12.28 4.11 -22.81
N ASP A 82 -12.68 5.38 -22.77
CA ASP A 82 -11.73 6.49 -22.70
C ASP A 82 -10.93 6.50 -21.41
N ALA A 83 -11.58 6.22 -20.25
CA ALA A 83 -10.88 6.10 -18.97
C ALA A 83 -9.84 4.94 -19.00
N ILE A 84 -10.18 3.81 -19.61
CA ILE A 84 -9.24 2.68 -19.79
C ILE A 84 -8.05 3.09 -20.67
N ARG A 85 -8.31 3.74 -21.80
CA ARG A 85 -7.25 4.18 -22.73
C ARG A 85 -6.32 5.21 -22.10
N GLN A 86 -6.88 6.12 -21.28
CA GLN A 86 -6.12 7.18 -20.59
C GLN A 86 -5.49 6.69 -19.30
N ARG A 87 -5.74 5.43 -18.88
CA ARG A 87 -5.37 4.89 -17.57
C ARG A 87 -5.84 5.76 -16.40
N ASP A 88 -7.05 6.31 -16.54
CA ASP A 88 -7.67 7.12 -15.48
C ASP A 88 -8.15 6.19 -14.34
N VAL A 89 -7.19 5.83 -13.48
CA VAL A 89 -7.41 4.91 -12.35
C VAL A 89 -8.50 5.45 -11.42
N ALA A 90 -8.53 6.75 -11.15
CA ALA A 90 -9.52 7.35 -10.25
C ALA A 90 -10.94 7.16 -10.78
N ARG A 91 -11.15 7.40 -12.06
CA ARG A 91 -12.44 7.19 -12.71
C ARG A 91 -12.84 5.72 -12.76
N LEU A 92 -11.89 4.82 -12.99
CA LEU A 92 -12.15 3.37 -13.03
C LEU A 92 -12.51 2.84 -11.64
N VAL A 93 -11.85 3.32 -10.58
CA VAL A 93 -12.24 3.04 -9.18
C VAL A 93 -13.70 3.45 -8.93
N LEU A 94 -14.08 4.66 -9.33
CA LEU A 94 -15.46 5.15 -9.21
C LEU A 94 -16.46 4.35 -10.05
N SER A 95 -15.99 3.73 -11.14
CA SER A 95 -16.79 2.84 -11.99
C SER A 95 -16.91 1.41 -11.43
N GLY A 96 -16.23 1.10 -10.32
CA GLY A 96 -16.27 -0.20 -9.66
C GLY A 96 -15.28 -1.22 -10.19
N ALA A 97 -14.18 -0.77 -10.84
CA ALA A 97 -13.10 -1.67 -11.23
C ALA A 97 -12.46 -2.32 -9.99
N SER A 98 -12.20 -3.62 -10.09
CA SER A 98 -11.51 -4.40 -9.07
C SER A 98 -10.02 -4.06 -9.00
N TYR A 99 -9.36 -4.42 -7.90
CA TYR A 99 -7.91 -4.27 -7.79
C TYR A 99 -7.16 -5.03 -8.89
N SER A 100 -7.57 -6.26 -9.18
CA SER A 100 -7.00 -7.08 -10.26
C SER A 100 -7.06 -6.36 -11.62
N GLU A 101 -8.21 -5.75 -11.94
CA GLU A 101 -8.38 -4.97 -13.17
C GLU A 101 -7.46 -3.73 -13.18
N LEU A 102 -7.39 -2.98 -12.08
CA LEU A 102 -6.57 -1.77 -11.97
C LEU A 102 -5.07 -2.08 -12.00
N LEU A 103 -4.65 -3.15 -11.32
CA LEU A 103 -3.26 -3.59 -11.29
C LEU A 103 -2.74 -4.02 -12.68
N SER A 104 -3.63 -4.38 -13.61
CA SER A 104 -3.24 -4.71 -14.99
C SER A 104 -2.54 -3.57 -15.75
N PHE A 105 -2.67 -2.33 -15.27
CA PHE A 105 -1.96 -1.16 -15.82
C PHE A 105 -0.51 -1.02 -15.35
N PHE A 106 -0.10 -1.77 -14.34
CA PHE A 106 1.14 -1.59 -13.61
C PHE A 106 2.05 -2.82 -13.71
N THR A 107 3.27 -2.65 -13.25
CA THR A 107 4.27 -3.69 -13.06
C THR A 107 4.67 -3.74 -11.57
N PHE A 108 5.41 -4.77 -11.16
CA PHE A 108 5.88 -4.83 -9.77
C PHE A 108 6.77 -3.66 -9.38
N SER A 109 7.52 -3.05 -10.33
CA SER A 109 8.32 -1.85 -10.06
C SER A 109 7.49 -0.60 -9.78
N ASP A 110 6.18 -0.64 -10.08
CA ASP A 110 5.24 0.45 -9.81
C ASP A 110 4.58 0.34 -8.43
N VAL A 111 4.89 -0.73 -7.68
CA VAL A 111 4.24 -1.08 -6.41
C VAL A 111 5.20 -0.88 -5.25
N ALA A 112 4.74 -0.19 -4.20
CA ALA A 112 5.40 -0.19 -2.90
C ALA A 112 4.43 -0.69 -1.83
N VAL A 113 4.96 -1.49 -0.91
CA VAL A 113 4.31 -1.81 0.37
C VAL A 113 4.68 -0.71 1.36
N MET A 114 3.73 -0.24 2.14
CA MET A 114 3.95 0.81 3.14
C MET A 114 3.31 0.41 4.46
N ASP A 115 4.00 0.74 5.54
CA ASP A 115 3.54 0.64 6.91
C ASP A 115 4.13 1.76 7.76
N ILE A 116 3.43 2.24 8.80
CA ILE A 116 3.88 3.33 9.66
C ILE A 116 3.83 2.97 11.14
N GLU A 117 4.80 3.52 11.91
CA GLU A 117 4.75 3.49 13.37
C GLU A 117 4.48 4.89 13.91
N THR A 118 3.59 4.95 14.90
CA THR A 118 3.12 6.21 15.49
C THR A 118 3.15 6.17 17.01
N LEU A 119 3.18 7.32 17.66
CA LEU A 119 3.11 7.40 19.12
C LEU A 119 1.68 7.30 19.67
N GLY A 120 0.69 7.13 18.82
CA GLY A 120 -0.71 6.97 19.24
C GLY A 120 -1.65 6.83 18.05
N LEU A 121 -2.88 6.42 18.33
CA LEU A 121 -3.88 6.09 17.31
C LEU A 121 -4.59 7.32 16.71
N THR A 122 -4.41 8.49 17.28
CA THR A 122 -5.01 9.73 16.76
C THR A 122 -3.96 10.53 16.00
N PHE A 123 -4.37 11.17 14.92
CA PHE A 123 -3.48 11.89 13.98
C PHE A 123 -2.69 13.06 14.60
N ASN A 124 -2.99 13.43 15.83
CA ASN A 124 -2.24 14.45 16.59
C ASN A 124 -0.86 13.96 17.05
N PHE A 125 -0.67 12.65 17.18
CA PHE A 125 0.61 12.09 17.57
C PHE A 125 1.57 12.02 16.37
N PRO A 126 2.89 12.17 16.59
CA PRO A 126 3.89 12.05 15.54
C PRO A 126 3.92 10.66 14.91
N ILE A 127 4.27 10.63 13.62
CA ILE A 127 4.79 9.43 12.96
C ILE A 127 6.26 9.34 13.32
N VAL A 128 6.69 8.20 13.84
CA VAL A 128 8.09 7.98 14.22
C VAL A 128 8.87 7.14 13.23
N LEU A 129 8.16 6.34 12.42
CA LEU A 129 8.76 5.52 11.38
C LEU A 129 7.81 5.38 10.20
N VAL A 130 8.38 5.43 8.99
CA VAL A 130 7.72 5.04 7.74
C VAL A 130 8.57 3.96 7.10
N GLY A 131 7.98 2.79 6.91
CA GLY A 131 8.56 1.67 6.17
C GLY A 131 8.06 1.63 4.73
N VAL A 132 8.95 1.35 3.80
CA VAL A 132 8.68 1.23 2.36
C VAL A 132 9.38 -0.01 1.83
N LEU A 133 8.65 -0.96 1.24
CA LEU A 133 9.24 -2.10 0.57
C LEU A 133 8.86 -2.07 -0.91
N SER A 134 9.82 -2.26 -1.80
CA SER A 134 9.58 -2.29 -3.25
C SER A 134 10.43 -3.35 -3.94
N VAL A 135 9.95 -3.82 -5.08
CA VAL A 135 10.67 -4.80 -5.92
C VAL A 135 11.79 -4.10 -6.69
N THR A 136 12.93 -4.78 -6.75
CA THR A 136 14.13 -4.37 -7.50
C THR A 136 14.45 -5.43 -8.56
N PRO A 137 15.35 -5.18 -9.52
CA PRO A 137 15.74 -6.21 -10.49
C PRO A 137 16.32 -7.48 -9.86
N ASP A 138 16.95 -7.38 -8.70
CA ASP A 138 17.65 -8.48 -8.03
C ASP A 138 16.85 -9.07 -6.84
N GLY A 139 15.63 -8.55 -6.57
CA GLY A 139 14.84 -9.01 -5.44
C GLY A 139 13.82 -7.99 -4.95
N TYR A 140 13.83 -7.70 -3.66
CA TYR A 140 13.10 -6.58 -3.07
C TYR A 140 13.93 -5.89 -2.01
N GLU A 141 13.64 -4.61 -1.79
CA GLU A 141 14.34 -3.79 -0.81
C GLU A 141 13.33 -3.14 0.14
N ALA A 142 13.57 -3.32 1.43
CA ALA A 142 12.89 -2.56 2.48
C ALA A 142 13.75 -1.36 2.87
N ARG A 143 13.17 -0.18 2.87
CA ARG A 143 13.74 1.10 3.29
C ARG A 143 12.90 1.65 4.42
N GLN A 144 13.56 2.07 5.49
CA GLN A 144 12.90 2.54 6.70
C GLN A 144 13.44 3.91 7.08
N TYR A 145 12.54 4.85 7.27
CA TYR A 145 12.77 6.24 7.62
C TYR A 145 12.27 6.44 9.03
N MET A 146 13.19 6.66 10.00
CA MET A 146 12.82 6.81 11.40
C MET A 146 13.25 8.18 11.92
N ALA A 147 12.36 8.87 12.60
CA ALA A 147 12.69 10.12 13.30
C ALA A 147 13.69 9.83 14.43
N ALA A 148 14.82 10.52 14.45
CA ALA A 148 15.83 10.34 15.48
C ALA A 148 15.48 11.04 16.81
N ASP A 149 14.47 11.92 16.79
CA ASP A 149 13.90 12.64 17.93
C ASP A 149 12.47 13.10 17.59
N TYR A 150 11.67 13.45 18.60
CA TYR A 150 10.29 13.96 18.45
C TYR A 150 10.16 15.15 17.49
N HIS A 151 11.19 16.00 17.42
CA HIS A 151 11.21 17.19 16.57
C HIS A 151 11.65 16.92 15.12
N LEU A 152 12.09 15.70 14.83
CA LEU A 152 12.64 15.32 13.54
C LEU A 152 11.64 14.55 12.65
N GLU A 153 10.35 14.58 13.00
CA GLU A 153 9.30 14.00 12.15
C GLU A 153 9.27 14.65 10.76
N THR A 154 9.36 15.98 10.68
CA THR A 154 9.22 16.70 9.41
C THR A 154 10.26 16.30 8.37
N PRO A 155 11.58 16.33 8.63
CA PRO A 155 12.59 15.90 7.67
C PRO A 155 12.44 14.41 7.33
N MET A 156 12.17 13.55 8.30
CA MET A 156 11.95 12.11 8.08
C MET A 156 10.76 11.86 7.17
N LEU A 157 9.60 12.44 7.48
CA LEU A 157 8.36 12.25 6.72
C LEU A 157 8.49 12.83 5.30
N SER A 158 9.18 13.97 5.14
CA SER A 158 9.43 14.55 3.82
C SER A 158 10.22 13.60 2.92
N GLU A 159 11.28 12.95 3.45
CA GLU A 159 12.08 11.99 2.70
C GLU A 159 11.30 10.69 2.39
N ALA A 160 10.54 10.18 3.34
CA ALA A 160 9.67 9.03 3.11
C ALA A 160 8.63 9.30 2.01
N LEU A 161 8.01 10.50 2.02
CA LEU A 161 7.06 10.91 0.97
C LEU A 161 7.74 11.12 -0.39
N ASN A 162 9.01 11.57 -0.42
CA ASN A 162 9.80 11.62 -1.65
C ASN A 162 9.95 10.23 -2.27
N ASP A 163 10.27 9.24 -1.46
CA ASP A 163 10.39 7.85 -1.92
C ASP A 163 9.04 7.29 -2.37
N LEU A 164 8.00 7.39 -1.55
CA LEU A 164 6.66 6.89 -1.84
C LEU A 164 6.04 7.53 -3.09
N SER A 165 6.36 8.79 -3.38
CA SER A 165 5.83 9.49 -4.57
C SER A 165 6.25 8.88 -5.91
N ARG A 166 7.25 8.00 -5.93
CA ARG A 166 7.72 7.30 -7.12
C ARG A 166 6.80 6.13 -7.52
N PHE A 167 5.95 5.67 -6.62
CA PHE A 167 5.14 4.48 -6.80
C PHE A 167 3.67 4.85 -7.01
N PRO A 168 3.08 4.55 -8.17
CA PRO A 168 1.66 4.81 -8.41
C PRO A 168 0.71 3.88 -7.66
N VAL A 169 1.22 2.79 -7.09
CA VAL A 169 0.44 1.81 -6.32
C VAL A 169 1.06 1.62 -4.94
N LEU A 170 0.24 1.76 -3.90
CA LEU A 170 0.61 1.44 -2.52
C LEU A 170 -0.18 0.22 -2.04
N VAL A 171 0.52 -0.70 -1.39
CA VAL A 171 -0.06 -1.85 -0.68
C VAL A 171 0.05 -1.61 0.81
N THR A 172 -1.05 -1.76 1.53
CA THR A 172 -1.12 -1.49 2.97
C THR A 172 -2.01 -2.51 3.67
N TYR A 173 -1.99 -2.50 5.00
CA TYR A 173 -2.95 -3.25 5.83
C TYR A 173 -3.79 -2.28 6.66
N ASN A 174 -5.09 -2.15 6.33
CA ASN A 174 -5.97 -1.12 6.92
C ASN A 174 -5.56 0.34 6.58
N GLY A 175 -4.69 0.50 5.59
CA GLY A 175 -4.11 1.79 5.27
C GLY A 175 -5.09 2.82 4.71
N LYS A 176 -6.21 2.38 4.11
CA LYS A 176 -7.29 3.29 3.72
C LYS A 176 -7.92 4.02 4.90
N ALA A 177 -8.00 3.35 6.05
CA ALA A 177 -8.61 3.90 7.24
C ALA A 177 -7.60 4.53 8.21
N PHE A 178 -6.32 4.14 8.15
CA PHE A 178 -5.31 4.56 9.10
C PHE A 178 -4.10 5.22 8.42
N ASP A 179 -3.22 4.48 7.77
CA ASP A 179 -1.90 4.98 7.31
C ASP A 179 -2.01 6.17 6.37
N ILE A 180 -2.82 6.05 5.31
CA ILE A 180 -2.96 7.10 4.29
C ILE A 180 -3.52 8.40 4.87
N PRO A 181 -4.66 8.40 5.58
CA PRO A 181 -5.17 9.63 6.19
C PRO A 181 -4.25 10.17 7.29
N TYR A 182 -3.55 9.28 8.03
CA TYR A 182 -2.59 9.70 9.06
C TYR A 182 -1.42 10.46 8.43
N VAL A 183 -0.75 9.87 7.45
CA VAL A 183 0.36 10.49 6.73
C VAL A 183 -0.06 11.81 6.10
N ASN A 184 -1.21 11.84 5.42
CA ASN A 184 -1.70 13.06 4.77
C ASN A 184 -2.02 14.18 5.77
N TYR A 185 -2.63 13.83 6.91
CA TYR A 185 -2.89 14.81 7.98
C TYR A 185 -1.59 15.36 8.57
N ARG A 186 -0.61 14.48 8.87
CA ARG A 186 0.69 14.90 9.41
C ARG A 186 1.47 15.75 8.40
N ALA A 187 1.51 15.36 7.14
CA ALA A 187 2.15 16.13 6.09
C ALA A 187 1.56 17.55 5.99
N GLN A 188 0.22 17.67 5.97
CA GLN A 188 -0.45 18.96 5.96
C GLN A 188 -0.13 19.79 7.20
N LEU A 189 -0.17 19.18 8.41
CA LEU A 189 0.13 19.86 9.68
C LEU A 189 1.56 20.39 9.72
N LEU A 190 2.50 19.65 9.15
CA LEU A 190 3.93 19.97 9.10
C LEU A 190 4.31 20.86 7.92
N GLY A 191 3.35 21.26 7.06
CA GLY A 191 3.60 22.11 5.90
C GLY A 191 4.35 21.41 4.77
N ILE A 192 4.30 20.08 4.71
CA ILE A 192 4.90 19.30 3.61
C ILE A 192 3.92 19.30 2.43
N ASP A 193 4.35 19.86 1.29
CA ASP A 193 3.54 19.95 0.07
C ASP A 193 3.56 18.63 -0.73
N LYS A 194 3.18 17.54 -0.05
CA LYS A 194 3.02 16.20 -0.63
C LYS A 194 1.92 15.45 0.09
N SER A 195 1.21 14.61 -0.64
CA SER A 195 0.18 13.73 -0.10
C SER A 195 0.18 12.38 -0.81
N LEU A 196 -0.28 11.36 -0.12
CA LEU A 196 -0.53 10.04 -0.67
C LEU A 196 -1.91 10.00 -1.30
N ASN A 197 -1.96 9.84 -2.62
CA ASN A 197 -3.19 9.78 -3.41
C ASN A 197 -3.14 8.68 -4.48
N GLN A 198 -2.16 7.81 -4.39
CA GLN A 198 -1.94 6.67 -5.28
C GLN A 198 -3.07 5.64 -5.16
N LEU A 199 -3.13 4.72 -6.11
CA LEU A 199 -3.98 3.53 -5.96
C LEU A 199 -3.56 2.77 -4.70
N ASN A 200 -4.43 2.70 -3.70
CA ASN A 200 -4.17 1.92 -2.50
C ASN A 200 -4.86 0.56 -2.56
N VAL A 201 -4.07 -0.51 -2.54
CA VAL A 201 -4.51 -1.89 -2.37
C VAL A 201 -4.48 -2.22 -0.89
N ASP A 202 -5.64 -2.17 -0.23
CA ASP A 202 -5.77 -2.44 1.19
C ASP A 202 -6.04 -3.93 1.43
N LEU A 203 -5.04 -4.64 1.93
CA LEU A 203 -5.11 -6.10 2.13
C LEU A 203 -6.05 -6.51 3.25
N LEU A 204 -6.38 -5.64 4.22
CA LEU A 204 -7.41 -5.95 5.20
C LEU A 204 -8.79 -6.11 4.54
N HIS A 205 -9.07 -5.32 3.50
CA HIS A 205 -10.32 -5.47 2.76
C HIS A 205 -10.38 -6.80 2.02
N HIS A 206 -9.28 -7.19 1.38
CA HIS A 206 -9.13 -8.50 0.74
C HIS A 206 -9.30 -9.64 1.76
N ALA A 207 -8.59 -9.59 2.88
CA ALA A 207 -8.67 -10.58 3.95
C ALA A 207 -10.09 -10.75 4.48
N ARG A 208 -10.81 -9.66 4.73
CA ARG A 208 -12.20 -9.70 5.17
C ARG A 208 -13.16 -10.32 4.16
N THR A 209 -12.85 -10.20 2.88
CA THR A 209 -13.68 -10.77 1.81
C THR A 209 -13.46 -12.27 1.68
N HIS A 210 -12.22 -12.75 1.83
CA HIS A 210 -11.86 -14.14 1.54
C HIS A 210 -11.73 -15.02 2.79
N TYR A 211 -11.35 -14.46 3.95
CA TYR A 211 -10.99 -15.25 5.13
C TYR A 211 -11.85 -15.00 6.37
N ARG A 212 -12.79 -14.04 6.33
CA ARG A 212 -13.60 -13.67 7.50
C ARG A 212 -14.34 -14.85 8.13
N ASP A 213 -14.83 -15.78 7.31
CA ASP A 213 -15.65 -16.90 7.77
C ASP A 213 -14.78 -18.12 8.17
N SER A 214 -13.50 -18.13 7.82
CA SER A 214 -12.55 -19.23 8.08
C SER A 214 -11.55 -18.94 9.20
N LEU A 215 -11.34 -17.67 9.55
CA LEU A 215 -10.37 -17.26 10.57
C LEU A 215 -11.07 -16.61 11.78
N PRO A 216 -10.44 -16.66 12.97
CA PRO A 216 -10.99 -16.06 14.19
C PRO A 216 -11.07 -14.52 14.09
N ASP A 217 -10.14 -13.92 13.39
CA ASP A 217 -10.12 -12.49 13.03
C ASP A 217 -9.25 -12.26 11.78
N CYS A 218 -9.26 -11.01 11.28
CA CYS A 218 -8.43 -10.60 10.14
C CYS A 218 -7.32 -9.65 10.61
N ARG A 219 -6.63 -9.94 11.69
CA ARG A 219 -5.41 -9.23 12.10
C ARG A 219 -4.23 -9.71 11.27
N LEU A 220 -3.25 -8.84 11.04
CA LEU A 220 -2.04 -9.21 10.31
C LEU A 220 -1.37 -10.44 10.94
N SER A 221 -1.19 -10.44 12.25
CA SER A 221 -0.59 -11.56 12.99
C SER A 221 -1.35 -12.89 12.87
N THR A 222 -2.67 -12.84 12.67
CA THR A 222 -3.48 -14.04 12.42
C THR A 222 -3.20 -14.58 11.02
N LEU A 223 -3.16 -13.70 10.01
CA LEU A 223 -2.85 -14.10 8.64
C LEU A 223 -1.42 -14.60 8.49
N GLU A 224 -0.47 -14.00 9.18
CA GLU A 224 0.92 -14.47 9.24
C GLU A 224 1.00 -15.91 9.69
N ARG A 225 0.36 -16.23 10.82
CA ARG A 225 0.38 -17.57 11.36
C ARG A 225 -0.34 -18.59 10.48
N GLU A 226 -1.54 -18.24 9.99
CA GLU A 226 -2.43 -19.19 9.31
C GLU A 226 -2.12 -19.36 7.82
N HIS A 227 -1.64 -18.31 7.15
CA HIS A 227 -1.38 -18.33 5.71
C HIS A 227 0.10 -18.29 5.33
N LEU A 228 0.94 -17.61 6.14
CA LEU A 228 2.37 -17.52 5.86
C LEU A 228 3.23 -18.46 6.69
N GLY A 229 2.68 -19.07 7.75
CA GLY A 229 3.44 -19.90 8.69
C GLY A 229 4.49 -19.11 9.48
N VAL A 230 4.34 -17.77 9.56
CA VAL A 230 5.27 -16.89 10.24
C VAL A 230 4.92 -16.80 11.73
N VAL A 231 5.92 -17.06 12.57
CA VAL A 231 5.88 -16.82 14.02
C VAL A 231 7.03 -15.88 14.34
N ARG A 232 6.71 -14.70 14.87
CA ARG A 232 7.72 -13.69 15.21
C ARG A 232 8.32 -14.00 16.58
N GLU A 233 9.58 -14.41 16.62
CA GLU A 233 10.31 -14.62 17.86
C GLU A 233 11.07 -13.35 18.25
N GLY A 234 10.85 -12.86 19.48
CA GLY A 234 11.53 -11.68 20.02
C GLY A 234 11.03 -10.33 19.50
N ASP A 235 9.93 -10.33 18.73
CA ASP A 235 9.28 -9.08 18.27
C ASP A 235 8.62 -8.34 19.44
N ILE A 236 8.63 -7.01 19.38
CA ILE A 236 7.92 -6.16 20.35
C ILE A 236 6.45 -6.03 19.91
N PRO A 237 5.49 -6.06 20.84
CA PRO A 237 4.11 -5.77 20.48
C PRO A 237 3.97 -4.35 19.93
N GLY A 238 3.18 -4.14 18.87
CA GLY A 238 2.96 -2.82 18.26
C GLY A 238 2.51 -1.75 19.28
N GLY A 239 1.70 -2.14 20.29
CA GLY A 239 1.33 -1.26 21.40
C GLY A 239 2.49 -0.81 22.30
N SER A 240 3.66 -1.45 22.22
CA SER A 240 4.87 -1.09 22.96
C SER A 240 5.79 -0.13 22.19
N ILE A 241 5.52 0.13 20.91
CA ILE A 241 6.31 1.05 20.08
C ILE A 241 6.48 2.43 20.71
N PRO A 242 5.42 3.09 21.24
CA PRO A 242 5.57 4.40 21.87
C PRO A 242 6.55 4.40 23.04
N VAL A 243 6.53 3.34 23.87
CA VAL A 243 7.43 3.20 25.02
C VAL A 243 8.86 2.92 24.55
N ALA A 244 9.05 2.02 23.58
CA ALA A 244 10.37 1.75 23.02
C ALA A 244 10.98 3.00 22.37
N TYR A 245 10.18 3.79 21.64
CA TYR A 245 10.65 5.04 21.05
C TYR A 245 11.02 6.08 22.11
N GLN A 246 10.22 6.21 23.17
CA GLN A 246 10.56 7.10 24.30
C GLN A 246 11.91 6.71 24.93
N LEU A 247 12.12 5.43 25.22
CA LEU A 247 13.38 4.93 25.78
C LEU A 247 14.58 5.18 24.84
N PHE A 248 14.36 5.00 23.53
CA PHE A 248 15.38 5.33 22.53
C PHE A 248 15.79 6.82 22.60
N VAL A 249 14.82 7.73 22.60
CA VAL A 249 15.09 9.18 22.61
C VAL A 249 15.73 9.63 23.94
N GLU A 250 15.21 9.14 25.08
CA GLU A 250 15.68 9.55 26.41
C GLU A 250 17.09 9.02 26.74
N ASN A 251 17.37 7.77 26.35
CA ASN A 251 18.61 7.09 26.74
C ASN A 251 19.66 7.03 25.62
N CYS A 252 19.31 7.44 24.39
CA CYS A 252 20.13 7.26 23.20
C CYS A 252 20.52 5.77 22.97
N ASP A 253 19.69 4.83 23.43
CA ASP A 253 19.94 3.40 23.31
C ASP A 253 19.38 2.88 21.98
N MET A 254 20.28 2.61 21.06
CA MET A 254 19.96 2.12 19.72
C MET A 254 19.21 0.76 19.70
N SER A 255 19.32 -0.03 20.78
CA SER A 255 18.62 -1.32 20.83
C SER A 255 17.09 -1.16 20.72
N HIS A 256 16.54 -0.10 21.29
CA HIS A 256 15.12 0.23 21.17
C HIS A 256 14.73 0.66 19.75
N ALA A 257 15.57 1.45 19.09
CA ALA A 257 15.36 1.82 17.68
C ALA A 257 15.44 0.59 16.76
N GLU A 258 16.42 -0.30 17.00
CA GLU A 258 16.54 -1.56 16.24
C GLU A 258 15.33 -2.47 16.41
N ALA A 259 14.76 -2.55 17.62
CA ALA A 259 13.54 -3.31 17.87
C ALA A 259 12.32 -2.77 17.09
N ILE A 260 12.16 -1.44 17.03
CA ILE A 260 11.09 -0.79 16.25
C ILE A 260 11.30 -1.04 14.75
N LEU A 261 12.52 -0.91 14.25
CA LEU A 261 12.86 -1.16 12.86
C LEU A 261 12.61 -2.62 12.47
N GLU A 262 12.93 -3.57 13.35
CA GLU A 262 12.71 -4.99 13.10
C GLU A 262 11.22 -5.32 13.07
N HIS A 263 10.40 -4.76 13.99
CA HIS A 263 8.95 -4.90 13.99
C HIS A 263 8.34 -4.45 12.65
N ASN A 264 8.61 -3.22 12.24
CA ASN A 264 8.12 -2.69 10.97
C ASN A 264 8.64 -3.48 9.75
N LEU A 265 9.87 -4.01 9.80
CA LEU A 265 10.39 -4.87 8.74
C LEU A 265 9.58 -6.18 8.61
N TRP A 266 9.20 -6.79 9.73
CA TRP A 266 8.31 -7.95 9.73
C TRP A 266 6.96 -7.62 9.07
N ASP A 267 6.37 -6.46 9.44
CA ASP A 267 5.10 -6.01 8.85
C ASP A 267 5.22 -5.84 7.33
N LEU A 268 6.25 -5.15 6.86
CA LEU A 268 6.49 -4.94 5.42
C LEU A 268 6.65 -6.26 4.66
N GLN A 269 7.42 -7.20 5.20
CA GLN A 269 7.65 -8.50 4.57
C GLN A 269 6.38 -9.35 4.53
N SER A 270 5.65 -9.37 5.63
CA SER A 270 4.38 -10.08 5.72
C SER A 270 3.34 -9.50 4.77
N LEU A 271 3.24 -8.17 4.69
CA LEU A 271 2.36 -7.49 3.74
C LEU A 271 2.73 -7.81 2.29
N PHE A 272 4.02 -7.84 1.96
CA PHE A 272 4.46 -8.20 0.62
C PHE A 272 4.09 -9.64 0.27
N GLN A 273 4.31 -10.59 1.18
CA GLN A 273 3.94 -11.99 0.97
C GLN A 273 2.42 -12.16 0.85
N LEU A 274 1.64 -11.50 1.70
CA LEU A 274 0.17 -11.50 1.59
C LEU A 274 -0.32 -10.87 0.29
N PHE A 275 0.35 -9.82 -0.20
CA PHE A 275 0.03 -9.23 -1.50
C PHE A 275 0.24 -10.23 -2.63
N LEU A 276 1.36 -10.97 -2.62
CA LEU A 276 1.62 -12.01 -3.61
C LEU A 276 0.55 -13.11 -3.59
N LEU A 277 0.13 -13.58 -2.41
CA LEU A 277 -0.97 -14.53 -2.27
C LEU A 277 -2.28 -13.95 -2.80
N ALA A 278 -2.61 -12.72 -2.43
CA ALA A 278 -3.82 -12.05 -2.87
C ALA A 278 -3.89 -11.90 -4.40
N LEU A 279 -2.76 -11.73 -5.10
CA LEU A 279 -2.72 -11.67 -6.56
C LEU A 279 -3.17 -12.98 -7.22
N ASP A 280 -2.99 -14.12 -6.57
CA ASP A 280 -3.45 -15.41 -7.08
C ASP A 280 -4.96 -15.62 -6.89
N GLU A 281 -5.54 -14.93 -5.91
CA GLU A 281 -6.96 -15.00 -5.56
C GLU A 281 -7.80 -13.89 -6.25
N MET A 282 -7.16 -12.81 -6.72
CA MET A 282 -7.78 -11.71 -7.48
C MET A 282 -7.97 -12.08 -8.95
#